data_2cab2df9216508511dc4ce3f5fa26bf2
#
_entry.id   2cab2df9216508511dc4ce3f5fa26bf2
#
_cell.length_a   1.000
_cell.length_b   1.000
_cell.length_c   1.000
_cell.angle_alpha   90.00
_cell.angle_beta   90.00
_cell.angle_gamma   90.00
#
_symmetry.space_group_name_H-M   'P 1'
#
loop_
_entity.id
_entity.type
_entity.pdbx_description
1 polymer ?
#
loop_
_entity_poly.entity_id
_entity_poly.type
_entity_poly.pdbx_seq_one_letter_code
_entity_poly.pdbx_strand_id
1 'polypeptide(L)'
;MIIFDSSYLVVLLHPNPAPAKDRENKPVSQFKERVAYLTQMMDVSNDTIGVPTPAMAEVLVRSGASRAKYVSTLSDTWKFQILPFDSRAAIEAADLIAAIKSQKEKWETWAKVKFDIQIVSIAKAEAATVIYSDDKDVENYAKRFKIRVIRICDLPLPPPPEDTPPVQESIPLGAQQDLNLKPLSGKATTTEVKPDAKAAGTPKEYH
;
A
#
# COMPACT_ATOMS: atom_id res chain seq x y z
N MET A 1 -1.65 -8.66 9.24
CA MET A 1 -1.00 -7.34 9.19
C MET A 1 0.29 -7.43 8.38
N ILE A 2 0.61 -6.40 7.62
CA ILE A 2 1.88 -6.23 6.91
C ILE A 2 2.70 -5.13 7.57
N ILE A 3 4.02 -5.24 7.55
CA ILE A 3 4.93 -4.26 8.18
C ILE A 3 5.80 -3.64 7.09
N PHE A 4 5.97 -2.32 7.16
CA PHE A 4 6.92 -1.62 6.31
C PHE A 4 8.12 -1.14 7.12
N ASP A 5 9.30 -1.53 6.67
CA ASP A 5 10.58 -1.02 7.15
C ASP A 5 10.90 0.35 6.56
N SER A 6 11.91 1.01 7.09
CA SER A 6 12.37 2.34 6.65
C SER A 6 12.68 2.40 5.16
N SER A 7 13.24 1.36 4.57
CA SER A 7 13.53 1.26 3.14
C SER A 7 12.28 1.44 2.27
N TYR A 8 11.17 0.81 2.65
CA TYR A 8 9.89 0.94 1.94
C TYR A 8 9.17 2.25 2.23
N LEU A 9 9.25 2.73 3.47
CA LEU A 9 8.68 4.03 3.83
C LEU A 9 9.33 5.18 3.06
N VAL A 10 10.66 5.14 2.85
CA VAL A 10 11.36 6.11 2.02
C VAL A 10 10.85 6.08 0.59
N VAL A 11 10.68 4.89 0.02
CA VAL A 11 10.19 4.74 -1.36
C VAL A 11 8.78 5.30 -1.54
N LEU A 12 7.90 5.14 -0.54
CA LEU A 12 6.52 5.65 -0.60
C LEU A 12 6.42 7.16 -0.34
N LEU A 13 7.19 7.66 0.62
CA LEU A 13 7.04 9.04 1.11
C LEU A 13 7.90 10.04 0.33
N HIS A 14 9.03 9.60 -0.23
CA HIS A 14 9.92 10.49 -0.96
C HIS A 14 9.43 10.69 -2.40
N PRO A 15 9.31 11.94 -2.90
CA PRO A 15 8.76 12.23 -4.22
C PRO A 15 9.60 11.66 -5.38
N ASN A 16 10.88 11.47 -5.15
CA ASN A 16 11.81 10.90 -6.13
C ASN A 16 12.85 10.01 -5.41
N PRO A 17 12.46 8.80 -4.98
CA PRO A 17 13.36 7.91 -4.28
C PRO A 17 14.45 7.39 -5.23
N ALA A 18 15.65 7.20 -4.70
CA ALA A 18 16.70 6.51 -5.44
C ALA A 18 16.28 5.07 -5.72
N PRO A 19 16.61 4.50 -6.89
CA PRO A 19 16.34 3.11 -7.19
C PRO A 19 16.98 2.18 -6.15
N ALA A 20 16.20 1.22 -5.67
CA ALA A 20 16.70 0.17 -4.80
C ALA A 20 17.68 -0.73 -5.56
N LYS A 21 18.47 -1.49 -4.80
CA LYS A 21 19.40 -2.46 -5.38
C LYS A 21 18.89 -3.88 -5.15
N ASP A 22 19.12 -4.74 -6.13
CA ASP A 22 18.81 -6.16 -6.03
C ASP A 22 19.86 -6.93 -5.17
N ARG A 23 19.72 -8.26 -5.13
CA ARG A 23 20.65 -9.14 -4.38
C ARG A 23 22.07 -9.14 -4.93
N GLU A 24 22.26 -8.70 -6.17
CA GLU A 24 23.55 -8.57 -6.86
C GLU A 24 24.12 -7.14 -6.80
N ASN A 25 23.49 -6.26 -6.00
CA ASN A 25 23.86 -4.85 -5.86
C ASN A 25 23.68 -4.01 -7.15
N LYS A 26 22.85 -4.51 -8.09
CA LYS A 26 22.47 -3.79 -9.31
C LYS A 26 21.16 -3.02 -9.08
N PRO A 27 20.93 -1.91 -9.80
CA PRO A 27 19.64 -1.22 -9.74
C PRO A 27 18.49 -2.16 -10.10
N VAL A 28 17.42 -2.14 -9.30
CA VAL A 28 16.23 -2.96 -9.57
C VAL A 28 15.62 -2.54 -10.90
N SER A 29 15.40 -3.51 -11.77
CA SER A 29 14.74 -3.27 -13.06
C SER A 29 13.29 -2.85 -12.86
N GLN A 30 12.82 -1.90 -13.67
CA GLN A 30 11.43 -1.41 -13.62
C GLN A 30 11.02 -0.98 -12.21
N PHE A 31 11.93 -0.34 -11.48
CA PHE A 31 11.73 0.07 -10.09
C PHE A 31 10.47 0.93 -9.91
N LYS A 32 10.26 1.92 -10.78
CA LYS A 32 9.10 2.84 -10.68
C LYS A 32 7.79 2.11 -10.91
N GLU A 33 7.75 1.22 -11.87
CA GLU A 33 6.58 0.42 -12.22
C GLU A 33 6.21 -0.54 -11.08
N ARG A 34 7.19 -1.18 -10.45
CA ARG A 34 7.00 -2.05 -9.29
C ARG A 34 6.44 -1.29 -8.10
N VAL A 35 7.00 -0.11 -7.81
CA VAL A 35 6.55 0.72 -6.70
C VAL A 35 5.15 1.28 -6.95
N ALA A 36 4.88 1.76 -8.16
CA ALA A 36 3.55 2.24 -8.54
C ALA A 36 2.50 1.14 -8.42
N TYR A 37 2.82 -0.07 -8.87
CA TYR A 37 1.91 -1.21 -8.76
C TYR A 37 1.70 -1.63 -7.29
N LEU A 38 2.75 -1.63 -6.46
CA LEU A 38 2.59 -1.85 -5.02
C LEU A 38 1.63 -0.84 -4.41
N THR A 39 1.80 0.45 -4.71
CA THR A 39 0.92 1.51 -4.20
C THR A 39 -0.53 1.26 -4.61
N GLN A 40 -0.75 0.95 -5.88
CA GLN A 40 -2.09 0.61 -6.39
C GLN A 40 -2.69 -0.60 -5.67
N MET A 41 -1.92 -1.67 -5.47
CA MET A 41 -2.39 -2.85 -4.73
C MET A 41 -2.74 -2.50 -3.28
N MET A 42 -1.93 -1.66 -2.63
CA MET A 42 -2.19 -1.22 -1.26
C MET A 42 -3.44 -0.34 -1.18
N ASP A 43 -3.69 0.52 -2.15
CA ASP A 43 -4.89 1.37 -2.19
C ASP A 43 -6.18 0.55 -2.34
N VAL A 44 -6.13 -0.52 -3.14
CA VAL A 44 -7.28 -1.42 -3.35
C VAL A 44 -7.49 -2.37 -2.17
N SER A 45 -6.41 -2.78 -1.49
CA SER A 45 -6.52 -3.66 -0.31
C SER A 45 -7.02 -2.89 0.91
N ASN A 46 -7.82 -3.55 1.75
CA ASN A 46 -8.22 -3.02 3.05
C ASN A 46 -7.17 -3.27 4.14
N ASP A 47 -5.96 -3.72 3.78
CA ASP A 47 -4.91 -3.99 4.74
C ASP A 47 -4.35 -2.71 5.35
N THR A 48 -4.13 -2.75 6.65
CA THR A 48 -3.40 -1.72 7.37
C THR A 48 -1.91 -2.02 7.32
N ILE A 49 -1.12 -1.00 7.08
CA ILE A 49 0.35 -1.06 7.05
C ILE A 49 0.88 -0.70 8.43
N GLY A 50 1.51 -1.64 9.10
CA GLY A 50 2.20 -1.39 10.34
C GLY A 50 3.53 -0.68 10.11
N VAL A 51 3.75 0.40 10.85
CA VAL A 51 4.96 1.22 10.81
C VAL A 51 5.65 1.13 12.17
N PRO A 52 6.71 0.31 12.33
CA PRO A 52 7.47 0.25 13.55
C PRO A 52 8.10 1.59 13.89
N THR A 53 8.03 2.01 15.16
CA THR A 53 8.63 3.27 15.61
C THR A 53 10.12 3.41 15.29
N PRO A 54 10.97 2.37 15.32
CA PRO A 54 12.35 2.47 14.84
C PRO A 54 12.44 2.81 13.35
N ALA A 55 11.65 2.17 12.49
CA ALA A 55 11.61 2.47 11.05
C ALA A 55 11.11 3.91 10.79
N MET A 56 10.08 4.35 11.51
CA MET A 56 9.61 5.74 11.45
C MET A 56 10.73 6.72 11.84
N ALA A 57 11.48 6.46 12.92
CA ALA A 57 12.55 7.32 13.35
C ALA A 57 13.63 7.48 12.28
N GLU A 58 14.05 6.40 11.61
CA GLU A 58 15.03 6.45 10.52
C GLU A 58 14.56 7.30 9.34
N VAL A 59 13.30 7.13 8.94
CA VAL A 59 12.71 7.93 7.85
C VAL A 59 12.67 9.41 8.22
N LEU A 60 12.29 9.74 9.45
CA LEU A 60 12.21 11.13 9.92
C LEU A 60 13.58 11.79 10.05
N VAL A 61 14.64 11.04 10.36
CA VAL A 61 16.02 11.56 10.33
C VAL A 61 16.42 11.97 8.92
N ARG A 62 16.01 11.22 7.91
CA ARG A 62 16.34 11.45 6.50
C ARG A 62 15.40 12.45 5.80
N SER A 63 14.29 12.82 6.40
CA SER A 63 13.22 13.62 5.76
C SER A 63 13.53 15.10 5.59
N GLY A 64 14.50 15.64 6.33
CA GLY A 64 14.87 17.06 6.28
C GLY A 64 13.65 17.98 6.46
N ALA A 65 13.44 18.91 5.54
CA ALA A 65 12.31 19.84 5.55
C ALA A 65 10.93 19.17 5.39
N SER A 66 10.89 17.93 4.87
CA SER A 66 9.63 17.19 4.67
C SER A 66 9.14 16.47 5.93
N ARG A 67 9.83 16.60 7.09
CA ARG A 67 9.50 15.87 8.32
C ARG A 67 8.05 16.01 8.74
N ALA A 68 7.54 17.25 8.81
CA ALA A 68 6.16 17.49 9.22
C ALA A 68 5.15 16.82 8.32
N LYS A 69 5.38 16.86 6.99
CA LYS A 69 4.56 16.17 6.00
C LYS A 69 4.59 14.65 6.19
N TYR A 70 5.76 14.06 6.47
CA TYR A 70 5.86 12.61 6.68
C TYR A 70 5.14 12.19 7.96
N VAL A 71 5.29 12.96 9.03
CA VAL A 71 4.56 12.70 10.28
C VAL A 71 3.06 12.73 10.04
N SER A 72 2.52 13.79 9.41
CA SER A 72 1.08 13.89 9.14
C SER A 72 0.60 12.75 8.23
N THR A 73 1.33 12.41 7.17
CA THR A 73 0.95 11.29 6.30
C THR A 73 0.86 9.97 7.06
N LEU A 74 1.81 9.68 7.93
CA LEU A 74 1.83 8.43 8.69
C LEU A 74 0.81 8.40 9.85
N SER A 75 0.46 9.56 10.44
CA SER A 75 -0.41 9.64 11.61
C SER A 75 -1.87 9.88 11.25
N ASP A 76 -2.15 10.63 10.18
CA ASP A 76 -3.50 11.09 9.84
C ASP A 76 -4.20 10.18 8.83
N THR A 77 -3.47 9.20 8.27
CA THR A 77 -4.01 8.27 7.29
C THR A 77 -4.40 6.95 7.95
N TRP A 78 -5.66 6.53 7.84
CA TRP A 78 -6.14 5.24 8.36
C TRP A 78 -5.35 4.02 7.86
N LYS A 79 -4.64 4.18 6.74
CA LYS A 79 -3.83 3.15 6.09
C LYS A 79 -2.61 2.74 6.91
N PHE A 80 -2.08 3.66 7.73
CA PHE A 80 -0.89 3.40 8.53
C PHE A 80 -1.25 3.26 10.01
N GLN A 81 -0.62 2.29 10.65
CA GLN A 81 -0.68 2.09 12.09
C GLN A 81 0.73 2.18 12.66
N ILE A 82 0.97 3.17 13.50
CA ILE A 82 2.25 3.29 14.19
C ILE A 82 2.34 2.24 15.29
N LEU A 83 3.38 1.43 15.24
CA LEU A 83 3.61 0.30 16.14
C LEU A 83 4.78 0.60 17.09
N PRO A 84 4.51 0.79 18.39
CA PRO A 84 5.57 1.06 19.35
C PRO A 84 6.40 -0.19 19.66
N PHE A 85 7.65 0.01 20.04
CA PHE A 85 8.45 -1.02 20.70
C PHE A 85 8.00 -1.12 22.17
N ASP A 86 6.95 -1.90 22.40
CA ASP A 86 6.32 -2.10 23.70
C ASP A 86 6.94 -3.29 24.48
N SER A 87 6.35 -3.65 25.62
CA SER A 87 6.82 -4.77 26.44
C SER A 87 6.73 -6.12 25.74
N ARG A 88 5.73 -6.33 24.87
CA ARG A 88 5.59 -7.57 24.10
C ARG A 88 6.75 -7.69 23.10
N ALA A 89 6.99 -6.62 22.35
CA ALA A 89 8.11 -6.56 21.41
C ALA A 89 9.48 -6.68 22.13
N ALA A 90 9.61 -6.15 23.35
CA ALA A 90 10.83 -6.26 24.12
C ALA A 90 11.12 -7.71 24.56
N ILE A 91 10.11 -8.49 24.90
CA ILE A 91 10.24 -9.92 25.21
C ILE A 91 10.72 -10.69 23.97
N GLU A 92 10.05 -10.50 22.83
CA GLU A 92 10.45 -11.12 21.55
C GLU A 92 11.89 -10.72 21.14
N ALA A 93 12.28 -9.48 21.40
CA ALA A 93 13.64 -9.02 21.13
C ALA A 93 14.68 -9.72 22.03
N ALA A 94 14.37 -9.91 23.31
CA ALA A 94 15.25 -10.61 24.25
C ALA A 94 15.48 -12.07 23.81
N ASP A 95 14.43 -12.78 23.40
CA ASP A 95 14.49 -14.14 22.91
C ASP A 95 15.30 -14.25 21.62
N LEU A 96 15.08 -13.32 20.67
CA LEU A 96 15.83 -13.25 19.43
C LEU A 96 17.32 -13.00 19.69
N ILE A 97 17.66 -12.06 20.57
CA ILE A 97 19.05 -11.76 20.96
C ILE A 97 19.71 -12.98 21.60
N ALA A 98 19.02 -13.67 22.51
CA ALA A 98 19.54 -14.87 23.14
C ALA A 98 19.85 -15.98 22.11
N ALA A 99 18.95 -16.18 21.15
CA ALA A 99 19.12 -17.16 20.08
C ALA A 99 20.30 -16.81 19.15
N ILE A 100 20.51 -15.53 18.84
CA ILE A 100 21.63 -15.08 18.01
C ILE A 100 22.96 -15.28 18.77
N LYS A 101 23.03 -14.86 20.04
CA LYS A 101 24.24 -15.00 20.87
C LYS A 101 24.69 -16.46 21.02
N SER A 102 23.74 -17.38 21.09
CA SER A 102 24.06 -18.81 21.21
C SER A 102 24.78 -19.38 19.99
N GLN A 103 24.63 -18.76 18.81
CA GLN A 103 25.22 -19.23 17.55
C GLN A 103 26.61 -18.64 17.25
N LYS A 104 27.18 -17.84 18.18
CA LYS A 104 28.50 -17.19 18.03
C LYS A 104 28.63 -16.35 16.72
N GLU A 105 27.52 -15.81 16.21
CA GLU A 105 27.56 -14.96 15.05
C GLU A 105 28.36 -13.68 15.35
N LYS A 106 29.22 -13.27 14.41
CA LYS A 106 29.91 -11.99 14.50
C LYS A 106 28.90 -10.86 14.28
N TRP A 107 28.84 -9.97 15.24
CA TRP A 107 27.96 -8.82 15.19
C TRP A 107 28.60 -7.69 14.38
N GLU A 108 27.86 -7.13 13.45
CA GLU A 108 28.11 -5.78 12.94
C GLU A 108 27.87 -4.75 14.07
N THR A 109 27.95 -3.46 13.79
CA THR A 109 27.82 -2.44 14.84
C THR A 109 26.54 -2.66 15.65
N TRP A 110 26.68 -2.86 16.98
CA TRP A 110 25.56 -3.16 17.91
C TRP A 110 24.37 -2.19 17.78
N ALA A 111 24.63 -0.93 17.39
CA ALA A 111 23.60 0.06 17.19
C ALA A 111 22.65 -0.31 16.02
N LYS A 112 23.18 -0.74 14.85
CA LYS A 112 22.38 -1.16 13.69
C LYS A 112 21.56 -2.40 14.04
N VAL A 113 22.22 -3.42 14.59
CA VAL A 113 21.57 -4.67 15.01
C VAL A 113 20.37 -4.44 15.92
N LYS A 114 20.43 -3.44 16.81
CA LYS A 114 19.31 -3.11 17.71
C LYS A 114 18.07 -2.64 16.96
N PHE A 115 18.18 -1.79 15.94
CA PHE A 115 17.03 -1.30 15.20
C PHE A 115 16.36 -2.43 14.41
N ASP A 116 17.15 -3.24 13.71
CA ASP A 116 16.63 -4.34 12.90
C ASP A 116 15.92 -5.39 13.77
N ILE A 117 16.52 -5.73 14.94
CA ILE A 117 15.89 -6.62 15.91
C ILE A 117 14.58 -6.03 16.44
N GLN A 118 14.53 -4.73 16.75
CA GLN A 118 13.30 -4.09 17.22
C GLN A 118 12.19 -4.16 16.17
N ILE A 119 12.50 -3.90 14.88
CA ILE A 119 11.54 -3.97 13.79
C ILE A 119 10.95 -5.39 13.68
N VAL A 120 11.81 -6.39 13.66
CA VAL A 120 11.37 -7.80 13.54
C VAL A 120 10.60 -8.27 14.78
N SER A 121 10.98 -7.80 15.97
CA SER A 121 10.29 -8.16 17.21
C SER A 121 8.92 -7.50 17.33
N ILE A 122 8.77 -6.25 16.87
CA ILE A 122 7.46 -5.60 16.73
C ILE A 122 6.59 -6.41 15.76
N ALA A 123 7.13 -6.77 14.60
CA ALA A 123 6.41 -7.59 13.63
C ALA A 123 5.93 -8.92 14.23
N LYS A 124 6.77 -9.57 15.04
CA LYS A 124 6.42 -10.82 15.74
C LYS A 124 5.32 -10.60 16.78
N ALA A 125 5.45 -9.57 17.63
CA ALA A 125 4.48 -9.22 18.67
C ALA A 125 3.10 -8.87 18.09
N GLU A 126 3.06 -8.28 16.90
CA GLU A 126 1.84 -7.94 16.16
C GLU A 126 1.33 -9.07 15.24
N ALA A 127 1.91 -10.27 15.35
CA ALA A 127 1.56 -11.41 14.51
C ALA A 127 1.57 -11.09 13.00
N ALA A 128 2.52 -10.26 12.57
CA ALA A 128 2.67 -9.89 11.17
C ALA A 128 3.07 -11.12 10.34
N THR A 129 2.51 -11.23 9.15
CA THR A 129 2.80 -12.32 8.21
C THR A 129 3.91 -11.97 7.24
N VAL A 130 4.08 -10.66 6.98
CA VAL A 130 5.01 -10.14 5.97
C VAL A 130 5.66 -8.85 6.46
N ILE A 131 6.96 -8.74 6.24
CA ILE A 131 7.73 -7.50 6.35
C ILE A 131 8.20 -7.11 4.96
N TYR A 132 7.99 -5.87 4.58
CA TYR A 132 8.54 -5.28 3.37
C TYR A 132 9.83 -4.54 3.74
N SER A 133 10.98 -5.08 3.36
CA SER A 133 12.30 -4.52 3.65
C SER A 133 13.34 -4.93 2.62
N ASP A 134 14.23 -4.02 2.29
CA ASP A 134 15.43 -4.31 1.47
C ASP A 134 16.65 -4.65 2.33
N ASP A 135 16.54 -4.55 3.66
CA ASP A 135 17.66 -4.87 4.55
C ASP A 135 17.82 -6.38 4.71
N LYS A 136 19.04 -6.86 4.44
CA LYS A 136 19.40 -8.27 4.56
C LYS A 136 19.39 -8.76 6.01
N ASP A 137 19.69 -7.89 6.97
CA ASP A 137 19.73 -8.25 8.38
C ASP A 137 18.30 -8.42 8.91
N VAL A 138 17.37 -7.55 8.51
CA VAL A 138 15.93 -7.73 8.77
C VAL A 138 15.44 -9.07 8.20
N GLU A 139 15.83 -9.40 6.95
CA GLU A 139 15.47 -10.68 6.33
C GLU A 139 16.02 -11.88 7.14
N ASN A 140 17.27 -11.82 7.59
CA ASN A 140 17.89 -12.89 8.36
C ASN A 140 17.23 -13.08 9.74
N TYR A 141 16.89 -12.00 10.44
CA TYR A 141 16.20 -12.08 11.73
C TYR A 141 14.75 -12.54 11.59
N ALA A 142 14.02 -12.05 10.58
CA ALA A 142 12.64 -12.42 10.32
C ALA A 142 12.47 -13.93 10.03
N LYS A 143 13.45 -14.57 9.38
CA LYS A 143 13.46 -16.03 9.13
C LYS A 143 13.35 -16.84 10.42
N ARG A 144 13.92 -16.37 11.54
CA ARG A 144 13.86 -17.07 12.84
C ARG A 144 12.44 -17.13 13.40
N PHE A 145 11.64 -16.12 13.10
CA PHE A 145 10.22 -16.05 13.46
C PHE A 145 9.28 -16.58 12.36
N LYS A 146 9.85 -17.12 11.28
CA LYS A 146 9.08 -17.59 10.10
C LYS A 146 8.23 -16.47 9.47
N ILE A 147 8.66 -15.22 9.59
CA ILE A 147 8.03 -14.07 8.94
C ILE A 147 8.64 -13.92 7.55
N ARG A 148 7.78 -13.82 6.53
CA ARG A 148 8.22 -13.60 5.15
C ARG A 148 8.72 -12.16 4.97
N VAL A 149 9.86 -11.99 4.28
CA VAL A 149 10.32 -10.66 3.87
C VAL A 149 10.18 -10.53 2.35
N ILE A 150 9.66 -9.41 1.90
CA ILE A 150 9.54 -9.05 0.48
C ILE A 150 10.46 -7.85 0.22
N ARG A 151 11.39 -8.03 -0.69
CA ARG A 151 12.30 -6.97 -1.15
C ARG A 151 11.70 -6.26 -2.36
N ILE A 152 12.13 -5.03 -2.64
CA ILE A 152 11.65 -4.27 -3.81
C ILE A 152 11.91 -5.02 -5.12
N CYS A 153 13.03 -5.74 -5.22
CA CYS A 153 13.31 -6.58 -6.40
C CYS A 153 12.34 -7.75 -6.59
N ASP A 154 11.67 -8.18 -5.52
CA ASP A 154 10.71 -9.29 -5.53
C ASP A 154 9.25 -8.80 -5.75
N LEU A 155 9.01 -7.49 -5.79
CA LEU A 155 7.68 -6.95 -6.08
C LEU A 155 7.22 -7.37 -7.47
N PRO A 156 5.94 -7.70 -7.65
CA PRO A 156 5.40 -7.99 -8.97
C PRO A 156 5.41 -6.75 -9.86
N LEU A 157 5.45 -6.98 -11.16
CA LEU A 157 5.17 -5.95 -12.15
C LEU A 157 3.67 -5.83 -12.37
N PRO A 158 3.18 -4.65 -12.81
CA PRO A 158 1.81 -4.55 -13.26
C PRO A 158 1.55 -5.57 -14.37
N PRO A 159 0.34 -6.15 -14.46
CA PRO A 159 -0.03 -6.98 -15.58
C PRO A 159 0.14 -6.18 -16.88
N PRO A 160 0.50 -6.81 -18.00
CA PRO A 160 0.49 -6.14 -19.28
C PRO A 160 -0.89 -5.52 -19.50
N PRO A 161 -0.97 -4.34 -20.16
CA PRO A 161 -2.27 -3.78 -20.52
C PRO A 161 -3.06 -4.85 -21.26
N GLU A 162 -4.28 -5.10 -20.82
CA GLU A 162 -5.19 -5.97 -21.57
C GLU A 162 -5.28 -5.36 -22.98
N ASP A 163 -4.94 -6.15 -23.99
CA ASP A 163 -5.14 -5.79 -25.38
C ASP A 163 -6.62 -5.43 -25.52
N THR A 164 -6.93 -4.15 -25.60
CA THR A 164 -8.27 -3.68 -25.89
C THR A 164 -8.62 -4.37 -27.22
N PRO A 165 -9.67 -5.22 -27.29
CA PRO A 165 -10.01 -5.86 -28.53
C PRO A 165 -10.14 -4.77 -29.60
N PRO A 166 -9.66 -5.00 -30.83
CA PRO A 166 -9.68 -3.96 -31.85
C PRO A 166 -11.11 -3.41 -31.92
N VAL A 167 -11.24 -2.09 -31.80
CA VAL A 167 -12.50 -1.41 -31.98
C VAL A 167 -13.03 -1.95 -33.29
N GLN A 168 -14.13 -2.73 -33.23
CA GLN A 168 -14.81 -3.21 -34.43
C GLN A 168 -15.14 -1.95 -35.20
N GLU A 169 -14.42 -1.72 -36.30
CA GLU A 169 -14.79 -0.71 -37.27
C GLU A 169 -16.24 -0.97 -37.60
N SER A 170 -17.07 0.00 -37.26
CA SER A 170 -18.50 -0.01 -37.61
C SER A 170 -18.59 -0.29 -39.10
N ILE A 171 -19.15 -1.45 -39.45
CA ILE A 171 -19.48 -1.80 -40.84
C ILE A 171 -20.32 -0.64 -41.40
N PRO A 172 -19.89 -0.01 -42.49
CA PRO A 172 -20.70 1.06 -43.10
C PRO A 172 -22.04 0.45 -43.52
N LEU A 173 -23.13 0.97 -42.94
CA LEU A 173 -24.49 0.66 -43.32
C LEU A 173 -24.76 1.25 -44.71
N GLY A 174 -24.40 0.47 -45.72
CA GLY A 174 -24.69 0.79 -47.11
C GLY A 174 -25.58 -0.29 -47.72
N ALA A 175 -26.88 -0.12 -47.59
CA ALA A 175 -27.90 -0.54 -48.57
C ALA A 175 -29.27 -0.46 -47.86
N GLN A 176 -29.89 0.71 -47.91
CA GLN A 176 -31.33 0.82 -47.71
C GLN A 176 -32.00 0.24 -48.93
N GLN A 177 -32.61 -0.93 -48.79
CA GLN A 177 -33.66 -1.39 -49.70
C GLN A 177 -35.01 -0.88 -49.18
N ASP A 178 -35.68 -0.12 -50.02
CA ASP A 178 -37.03 0.41 -49.85
C ASP A 178 -38.01 -0.70 -49.45
N LEU A 179 -38.55 -0.66 -48.26
CA LEU A 179 -39.77 -1.33 -47.89
C LEU A 179 -40.82 -0.32 -47.46
N ASN A 180 -41.70 -0.09 -48.44
CA ASN A 180 -42.92 0.71 -48.40
C ASN A 180 -43.90 0.11 -47.37
N LEU A 181 -44.05 0.67 -46.18
CA LEU A 181 -45.07 0.31 -45.20
C LEU A 181 -45.93 1.54 -44.86
N LYS A 182 -47.23 1.40 -45.17
CA LYS A 182 -48.30 2.35 -44.91
C LYS A 182 -48.42 2.77 -43.44
N PRO A 183 -48.81 4.02 -43.11
CA PRO A 183 -49.03 4.46 -41.74
C PRO A 183 -50.37 3.98 -41.21
N LEU A 184 -50.34 3.33 -40.02
CA LEU A 184 -51.52 3.09 -39.20
C LEU A 184 -51.73 4.24 -38.24
N SER A 185 -52.86 4.94 -38.40
CA SER A 185 -53.33 5.98 -37.50
C SER A 185 -53.85 5.37 -36.19
N GLY A 186 -53.30 5.84 -35.08
CA GLY A 186 -53.76 5.49 -33.72
C GLY A 186 -53.63 6.70 -32.79
N LYS A 187 -54.76 7.14 -32.30
CA LYS A 187 -55.05 8.33 -31.53
C LYS A 187 -54.23 8.54 -30.28
N ALA A 188 -53.79 9.77 -30.05
CA ALA A 188 -53.26 10.28 -28.80
C ALA A 188 -54.30 10.27 -27.69
N THR A 189 -53.89 9.89 -26.48
CA THR A 189 -54.61 10.23 -25.24
C THR A 189 -53.60 10.83 -24.27
N THR A 190 -53.74 12.11 -24.09
CA THR A 190 -53.02 12.96 -23.14
C THR A 190 -53.63 12.74 -21.75
N THR A 191 -52.83 12.42 -20.76
CA THR A 191 -53.26 12.51 -19.36
C THR A 191 -52.26 13.41 -18.65
N GLU A 192 -52.70 14.63 -18.35
CA GLU A 192 -52.03 15.59 -17.46
C GLU A 192 -52.13 15.08 -16.02
N VAL A 193 -51.03 15.13 -15.27
CA VAL A 193 -51.01 15.06 -13.81
C VAL A 193 -50.32 16.31 -13.27
N LYS A 194 -51.06 17.10 -12.52
CA LYS A 194 -50.64 18.32 -11.82
C LYS A 194 -49.69 17.99 -10.66
N PRO A 195 -48.78 18.95 -10.30
CA PRO A 195 -47.96 18.83 -9.10
C PRO A 195 -48.66 19.39 -7.85
N ASP A 196 -48.62 18.62 -6.77
CA ASP A 196 -49.02 19.13 -5.46
C ASP A 196 -47.81 19.67 -4.69
N ALA A 197 -48.05 20.87 -4.13
CA ALA A 197 -47.10 21.61 -3.29
C ALA A 197 -47.39 21.39 -1.79
N LYS A 198 -46.41 21.66 -0.97
CA LYS A 198 -46.32 21.83 0.52
C LYS A 198 -45.77 20.61 1.27
N ALA A 199 -44.82 20.79 2.17
CA ALA A 199 -44.71 21.82 3.24
C ALA A 199 -43.27 21.94 3.76
N ALA A 200 -42.95 23.13 4.19
CA ALA A 200 -41.77 23.54 4.94
C ALA A 200 -41.73 22.96 6.36
N GLY A 201 -40.53 22.58 6.82
CA GLY A 201 -40.22 22.23 8.21
C GLY A 201 -38.92 22.86 8.63
N THR A 202 -38.98 23.79 9.56
CA THR A 202 -37.89 24.58 10.17
C THR A 202 -36.91 23.75 10.98
N PRO A 203 -35.62 24.19 11.11
CA PRO A 203 -34.60 23.50 11.90
C PRO A 203 -34.73 23.84 13.39
N LYS A 204 -34.52 22.82 14.23
CA LYS A 204 -34.37 23.00 15.69
C LYS A 204 -32.91 23.12 16.05
N GLU A 205 -32.53 24.25 16.65
CA GLU A 205 -31.30 24.43 17.42
C GLU A 205 -31.29 23.50 18.65
N TYR A 206 -30.14 22.92 18.93
CA TYR A 206 -29.83 22.35 20.23
C TYR A 206 -28.59 23.04 20.80
N HIS A 207 -28.79 23.51 22.03
CA HIS A 207 -27.75 24.01 22.93
C HIS A 207 -26.74 22.94 23.33
#